data_8b0a171d45e9db0a6032e83d5dcd67f3
#
_entry.id   8b0a171d45e9db0a6032e83d5dcd67f3
#
_cell.length_a   1.000
_cell.length_b   1.000
_cell.length_c   1.000
_cell.angle_alpha   90.00
_cell.angle_beta   90.00
_cell.angle_gamma   90.00
#
_symmetry.space_group_name_H-M   'P 1'
#
loop_
_entity.id
_entity.type
_entity.pdbx_description
1 polymer ?
#
loop_
_entity_poly.entity_id
_entity_poly.type
_entity_poly.pdbx_seq_one_letter_code
_entity_poly.pdbx_strand_id
1 'polypeptide(L)'
;GVAPDLSAWGKCLANGHALDIEIKPSPGRERDTGQTVAREAARRWAGRSVPPLLTSFEAEALEGARTAAPALPRGLLIDSLFDGWFERAQQLGAVAVVANYRLYDEAMVDRLHRAGLWAMAYTVNDPTDARALLAIGLDGLCTDAVDRFAPSVTSLG
;
A
#
# COMPACT_ATOMS: atom_id res chain seq x y z
N GLY A 1 13.33 5.62 -21.06
CA GLY A 1 12.43 5.78 -19.91
C GLY A 1 13.04 6.73 -18.90
N VAL A 2 12.30 7.74 -18.46
CA VAL A 2 12.74 8.67 -17.41
C VAL A 2 12.80 7.87 -16.11
N ALA A 3 13.95 7.88 -15.43
CA ALA A 3 14.06 7.31 -14.10
C ALA A 3 13.10 8.04 -13.14
N PRO A 4 12.39 7.34 -12.25
CA PRO A 4 11.50 8.00 -11.31
C PRO A 4 12.29 8.98 -10.43
N ASP A 5 11.73 10.16 -10.17
CA ASP A 5 12.30 11.10 -9.22
C ASP A 5 12.15 10.54 -7.79
N LEU A 6 13.26 10.07 -7.25
CA LEU A 6 13.33 9.43 -5.94
C LEU A 6 13.75 10.39 -4.83
N SER A 7 13.79 11.70 -5.10
CA SER A 7 14.19 12.70 -4.10
C SER A 7 13.25 12.74 -2.88
N ALA A 8 11.95 12.51 -3.11
CA ALA A 8 10.97 12.41 -2.04
C ALA A 8 11.23 11.24 -1.09
N TRP A 9 11.71 10.10 -1.60
CA TRP A 9 12.03 8.92 -0.78
C TRP A 9 13.16 9.21 0.21
N GLY A 10 14.16 9.99 -0.22
CA GLY A 10 15.25 10.39 0.66
C GLY A 10 14.78 11.20 1.87
N LYS A 11 13.79 12.08 1.68
CA LYS A 11 13.21 12.89 2.77
C LYS A 11 12.40 12.02 3.73
N CYS A 12 11.58 11.10 3.21
CA CYS A 12 10.81 10.16 4.04
C CYS A 12 11.75 9.30 4.89
N LEU A 13 12.81 8.76 4.29
CA LEU A 13 13.84 7.98 5.00
C LEU A 13 14.51 8.76 6.12
N ALA A 14 14.90 10.01 5.85
CA ALA A 14 15.58 10.85 6.83
C ALA A 14 14.70 11.14 8.06
N ASN A 15 13.39 11.23 7.87
CA ASN A 15 12.41 11.52 8.92
C ASN A 15 11.80 10.28 9.58
N GLY A 16 12.15 9.07 9.14
CA GLY A 16 11.63 7.83 9.72
C GLY A 16 10.16 7.53 9.44
N HIS A 17 9.57 8.14 8.40
CA HIS A 17 8.17 7.92 8.04
C HIS A 17 7.97 6.54 7.39
N ALA A 18 6.82 5.92 7.68
CA ALA A 18 6.31 4.81 6.87
C ALA A 18 5.93 5.34 5.49
N LEU A 19 6.26 4.58 4.45
CA LEU A 19 6.02 4.98 3.07
C LEU A 19 5.25 3.92 2.32
N ASP A 20 4.20 4.35 1.61
CA ASP A 20 3.55 3.58 0.57
C ASP A 20 4.13 4.02 -0.79
N ILE A 21 4.62 3.04 -1.56
CA ILE A 21 5.18 3.24 -2.88
C ILE A 21 4.25 2.60 -3.88
N GLU A 22 3.45 3.41 -4.56
CA GLU A 22 2.59 2.94 -5.62
C GLU A 22 3.40 2.67 -6.90
N ILE A 23 3.30 1.43 -7.40
CA ILE A 23 3.91 1.02 -8.66
C ILE A 23 2.92 1.26 -9.79
N LYS A 24 3.22 2.22 -10.67
CA LYS A 24 2.43 2.56 -11.85
C LYS A 24 3.19 2.17 -13.12
N PRO A 25 3.02 0.94 -13.61
CA PRO A 25 3.71 0.50 -14.82
C PRO A 25 3.07 1.07 -16.07
N SER A 26 3.86 1.22 -17.13
CA SER A 26 3.32 1.37 -18.47
C SER A 26 2.81 0.01 -19.00
N PRO A 27 1.79 0.00 -19.87
CA PRO A 27 1.26 -1.23 -20.44
C PRO A 27 2.36 -2.11 -21.07
N GLY A 28 2.34 -3.39 -20.75
CA GLY A 28 3.33 -4.37 -21.19
C GLY A 28 4.66 -4.35 -20.44
N ARG A 29 4.81 -3.49 -19.42
CA ARG A 29 6.02 -3.36 -18.60
C ARG A 29 5.75 -3.63 -17.12
N GLU A 30 4.61 -4.22 -16.79
CA GLU A 30 4.13 -4.37 -15.41
C GLU A 30 5.16 -5.09 -14.54
N ARG A 31 5.56 -6.28 -14.95
CA ARG A 31 6.51 -7.12 -14.22
C ARG A 31 7.89 -6.47 -14.09
N ASP A 32 8.41 -5.93 -15.18
CA ASP A 32 9.72 -5.25 -15.21
C ASP A 32 9.75 -4.02 -14.30
N THR A 33 8.68 -3.23 -14.33
CA THR A 33 8.53 -2.05 -13.47
C THR A 33 8.48 -2.46 -12.01
N GLY A 34 7.69 -3.49 -11.68
CA GLY A 34 7.61 -4.04 -10.34
C GLY A 34 8.96 -4.52 -9.82
N GLN A 35 9.71 -5.26 -10.63
CA GLN A 35 11.06 -5.71 -10.27
C GLN A 35 12.02 -4.54 -10.03
N THR A 36 12.00 -3.53 -10.90
CA THR A 36 12.91 -2.39 -10.80
C THR A 36 12.64 -1.57 -9.54
N VAL A 37 11.37 -1.24 -9.29
CA VAL A 37 10.97 -0.50 -8.09
C VAL A 37 11.32 -1.26 -6.82
N ALA A 38 11.05 -2.56 -6.79
CA ALA A 38 11.32 -3.39 -5.62
C ALA A 38 12.82 -3.52 -5.31
N ARG A 39 13.68 -3.70 -6.33
CA ARG A 39 15.15 -3.71 -6.14
C ARG A 39 15.64 -2.39 -5.57
N GLU A 40 15.17 -1.27 -6.12
CA GLU A 40 15.58 0.05 -5.66
C GLU A 40 15.08 0.33 -4.24
N ALA A 41 13.83 -0.04 -3.94
CA ALA A 41 13.30 0.06 -2.59
C ALA A 41 14.11 -0.79 -1.60
N ALA A 42 14.39 -2.05 -1.92
CA ALA A 42 15.18 -2.93 -1.07
C ALA A 42 16.58 -2.35 -0.78
N ARG A 43 17.22 -1.79 -1.80
CA ARG A 43 18.53 -1.15 -1.67
C ARG A 43 18.49 0.07 -0.74
N ARG A 44 17.48 0.95 -0.88
CA ARG A 44 17.34 2.18 -0.10
C ARG A 44 16.94 1.95 1.34
N TRP A 45 16.13 0.91 1.59
CA TRP A 45 15.65 0.56 2.92
C TRP A 45 16.49 -0.50 3.62
N ALA A 46 17.64 -0.90 3.02
CA ALA A 46 18.54 -1.86 3.67
C ALA A 46 18.96 -1.37 5.06
N GLY A 47 18.75 -2.21 6.08
CA GLY A 47 19.06 -1.90 7.47
C GLY A 47 18.06 -0.96 8.17
N ARG A 48 16.95 -0.60 7.54
CA ARG A 48 15.86 0.17 8.19
C ARG A 48 14.87 -0.76 8.86
N SER A 49 14.37 -0.35 10.04
CA SER A 49 13.43 -1.16 10.83
C SER A 49 12.02 -1.22 10.20
N VAL A 50 11.62 -0.17 9.47
CA VAL A 50 10.31 -0.10 8.83
C VAL A 50 10.50 -0.12 7.32
N PRO A 51 10.16 -1.22 6.62
CA PRO A 51 10.20 -1.27 5.18
C PRO A 51 9.04 -0.48 4.55
N PRO A 52 9.16 -0.05 3.29
CA PRO A 52 8.05 0.55 2.58
C PRO A 52 7.03 -0.53 2.19
N LEU A 53 5.76 -0.15 2.10
CA LEU A 53 4.72 -0.95 1.47
C LEU A 53 4.76 -0.70 -0.04
N LEU A 54 4.85 -1.75 -0.85
CA LEU A 54 4.77 -1.64 -2.31
C LEU A 54 3.34 -1.93 -2.74
N THR A 55 2.69 -0.97 -3.39
CA THR A 55 1.30 -1.12 -3.83
C THR A 55 1.18 -1.01 -5.35
N SER A 56 0.18 -1.65 -5.92
CA SER A 56 -0.18 -1.51 -7.33
C SER A 56 -1.60 -1.99 -7.58
N PHE A 57 -2.25 -1.40 -8.59
CA PHE A 57 -3.46 -1.94 -9.21
C PHE A 57 -3.15 -3.15 -10.11
N GLU A 58 -1.90 -3.26 -10.57
CA GLU A 58 -1.46 -4.29 -11.51
C GLU A 58 -0.85 -5.49 -10.78
N ALA A 59 -1.55 -6.63 -10.82
CA ALA A 59 -1.10 -7.85 -10.16
C ALA A 59 0.29 -8.30 -10.64
N GLU A 60 0.58 -8.17 -11.94
CA GLU A 60 1.89 -8.55 -12.49
C GLU A 60 3.03 -7.67 -11.99
N ALA A 61 2.76 -6.40 -11.68
CA ALA A 61 3.75 -5.53 -11.04
C ALA A 61 4.09 -6.03 -9.63
N LEU A 62 3.09 -6.44 -8.86
CA LEU A 62 3.29 -7.02 -7.52
C LEU A 62 4.00 -8.38 -7.57
N GLU A 63 3.72 -9.21 -8.58
CA GLU A 63 4.47 -10.45 -8.81
C GLU A 63 5.94 -10.17 -9.16
N GLY A 64 6.19 -9.18 -10.00
CA GLY A 64 7.54 -8.71 -10.29
C GLY A 64 8.26 -8.23 -9.03
N ALA A 65 7.59 -7.44 -8.21
CA ALA A 65 8.11 -6.97 -6.93
C ALA A 65 8.44 -8.13 -5.98
N ARG A 66 7.55 -9.13 -5.87
CA ARG A 66 7.76 -10.33 -5.06
C ARG A 66 9.00 -11.11 -5.52
N THR A 67 9.16 -11.25 -6.81
CA THR A 67 10.33 -11.97 -7.39
C THR A 67 11.63 -11.26 -7.09
N ALA A 68 11.66 -9.93 -7.16
CA ALA A 68 12.89 -9.13 -7.01
C ALA A 68 13.26 -8.83 -5.55
N ALA A 69 12.26 -8.67 -4.68
CA ALA A 69 12.45 -8.35 -3.26
C ALA A 69 11.33 -9.00 -2.41
N PRO A 70 11.37 -10.32 -2.21
CA PRO A 70 10.29 -11.07 -1.54
C PRO A 70 10.05 -10.61 -0.09
N ALA A 71 11.06 -10.05 0.57
CA ALA A 71 10.96 -9.56 1.94
C ALA A 71 10.19 -8.23 2.06
N LEU A 72 10.03 -7.46 0.97
CA LEU A 72 9.26 -6.21 1.04
C LEU A 72 7.76 -6.52 1.05
N PRO A 73 7.00 -5.87 1.97
CA PRO A 73 5.55 -6.04 2.02
C PRO A 73 4.87 -5.46 0.77
N ARG A 74 3.79 -6.12 0.33
CA ARG A 74 3.02 -5.74 -0.86
C ARG A 74 1.55 -5.58 -0.49
N GLY A 75 0.90 -4.59 -1.11
CA GLY A 75 -0.53 -4.33 -1.01
C GLY A 75 -1.19 -4.30 -2.39
N LEU A 76 -2.36 -4.92 -2.50
CA LEU A 76 -3.18 -4.85 -3.72
C LEU A 76 -4.04 -3.58 -3.66
N LEU A 77 -3.90 -2.71 -4.68
CA LEU A 77 -4.79 -1.56 -4.87
C LEU A 77 -6.04 -2.00 -5.62
N ILE A 78 -7.21 -1.60 -5.15
CA ILE A 78 -8.49 -1.81 -5.85
C ILE A 78 -9.35 -0.56 -5.81
N ASP A 79 -9.91 -0.18 -6.96
CA ASP A 79 -10.83 0.96 -7.09
C ASP A 79 -12.30 0.54 -7.13
N SER A 80 -12.54 -0.69 -7.56
CA SER A 80 -13.86 -1.33 -7.56
C SER A 80 -13.70 -2.81 -7.26
N LEU A 81 -14.74 -3.41 -6.66
CA LEU A 81 -14.74 -4.85 -6.42
C LEU A 81 -14.93 -5.59 -7.75
N PHE A 82 -14.12 -6.58 -7.99
CA PHE A 82 -14.21 -7.50 -9.11
C PHE A 82 -14.21 -8.96 -8.61
N ASP A 83 -14.74 -9.87 -9.39
CA ASP A 83 -14.78 -11.27 -8.99
C ASP A 83 -13.35 -11.81 -8.76
N GLY A 84 -13.14 -12.40 -7.58
CA GLY A 84 -11.84 -12.96 -7.20
C GLY A 84 -10.81 -11.96 -6.66
N TRP A 85 -11.19 -10.71 -6.35
CA TRP A 85 -10.27 -9.72 -5.81
C TRP A 85 -9.58 -10.17 -4.52
N PHE A 86 -10.33 -10.84 -3.65
CA PHE A 86 -9.82 -11.33 -2.37
C PHE A 86 -8.80 -12.47 -2.56
N GLU A 87 -9.16 -13.44 -3.39
CA GLU A 87 -8.28 -14.56 -3.75
C GLU A 87 -7.01 -14.05 -4.47
N ARG A 88 -7.16 -13.01 -5.28
CA ARG A 88 -6.02 -12.35 -5.94
C ARG A 88 -5.05 -11.76 -4.92
N ALA A 89 -5.53 -11.06 -3.91
CA ALA A 89 -4.69 -10.52 -2.85
C ALA A 89 -3.91 -11.62 -2.12
N GLN A 90 -4.57 -12.75 -1.82
CA GLN A 90 -3.94 -13.89 -1.18
C GLN A 90 -2.88 -14.55 -2.08
N GLN A 91 -3.18 -14.79 -3.36
CA GLN A 91 -2.24 -15.38 -4.33
C GLN A 91 -0.96 -14.55 -4.51
N LEU A 92 -1.08 -13.23 -4.47
CA LEU A 92 0.04 -12.30 -4.52
C LEU A 92 0.90 -12.29 -3.25
N GLY A 93 0.44 -12.94 -2.19
CA GLY A 93 1.06 -12.83 -0.87
C GLY A 93 1.04 -11.39 -0.35
N ALA A 94 -0.03 -10.66 -0.66
CA ALA A 94 -0.24 -9.31 -0.16
C ALA A 94 -0.42 -9.34 1.36
N VAL A 95 0.07 -8.30 2.03
CA VAL A 95 -0.15 -8.08 3.47
C VAL A 95 -1.29 -7.10 3.73
N ALA A 96 -1.71 -6.37 2.69
CA ALA A 96 -2.76 -5.37 2.75
C ALA A 96 -3.60 -5.36 1.47
N VAL A 97 -4.85 -4.95 1.61
CA VAL A 97 -5.68 -4.45 0.52
C VAL A 97 -5.87 -2.96 0.74
N VAL A 98 -5.50 -2.16 -0.26
CA VAL A 98 -5.63 -0.71 -0.24
C VAL A 98 -6.73 -0.33 -1.23
N ALA A 99 -7.92 -0.04 -0.74
CA ALA A 99 -9.10 0.12 -1.58
C ALA A 99 -9.64 1.55 -1.56
N ASN A 100 -10.39 1.90 -2.63
CA ASN A 100 -11.20 3.09 -2.60
C ASN A 100 -12.07 3.07 -1.32
N TYR A 101 -12.02 4.14 -0.54
CA TYR A 101 -12.66 4.18 0.79
C TYR A 101 -14.16 3.91 0.77
N ARG A 102 -14.83 4.19 -0.36
CA ARG A 102 -16.27 3.93 -0.54
C ARG A 102 -16.65 2.45 -0.62
N LEU A 103 -15.66 1.57 -0.83
CA LEU A 103 -15.89 0.13 -0.90
C LEU A 103 -15.98 -0.53 0.47
N TYR A 104 -15.48 0.14 1.52
CA TYR A 104 -15.39 -0.44 2.84
C TYR A 104 -16.71 -0.41 3.60
N ASP A 105 -17.04 -1.55 4.14
CA ASP A 105 -18.00 -1.76 5.22
C ASP A 105 -17.38 -2.69 6.28
N GLU A 106 -18.07 -2.88 7.39
CA GLU A 106 -17.61 -3.77 8.48
C GLU A 106 -17.34 -5.20 7.97
N ALA A 107 -18.16 -5.70 7.07
CA ALA A 107 -18.03 -7.07 6.55
C ALA A 107 -16.75 -7.25 5.74
N MET A 108 -16.38 -6.26 4.93
CA MET A 108 -15.14 -6.27 4.16
C MET A 108 -13.91 -6.18 5.08
N VAL A 109 -13.93 -5.30 6.07
CA VAL A 109 -12.85 -5.18 7.07
C VAL A 109 -12.67 -6.50 7.81
N ASP A 110 -13.74 -7.06 8.32
CA ASP A 110 -13.73 -8.35 9.03
C ASP A 110 -13.18 -9.48 8.16
N ARG A 111 -13.58 -9.53 6.88
CA ARG A 111 -13.08 -10.54 5.94
C ARG A 111 -11.57 -10.45 5.77
N LEU A 112 -11.04 -9.23 5.60
CA LEU A 112 -9.61 -8.98 5.48
C LEU A 112 -8.86 -9.37 6.76
N HIS A 113 -9.35 -8.94 7.92
CA HIS A 113 -8.71 -9.23 9.20
C HIS A 113 -8.68 -10.73 9.52
N ARG A 114 -9.77 -11.48 9.24
CA ARG A 114 -9.77 -12.95 9.40
C ARG A 114 -8.75 -13.65 8.50
N ALA A 115 -8.38 -13.05 7.40
CA ALA A 115 -7.33 -13.55 6.51
C ALA A 115 -5.93 -13.05 6.87
N GLY A 116 -5.78 -12.25 7.93
CA GLY A 116 -4.50 -11.65 8.33
C GLY A 116 -4.04 -10.52 7.41
N LEU A 117 -4.96 -9.90 6.66
CA LEU A 117 -4.69 -8.78 5.77
C LEU A 117 -5.06 -7.45 6.44
N TRP A 118 -4.25 -6.44 6.25
CA TRP A 118 -4.59 -5.09 6.65
C TRP A 118 -5.60 -4.47 5.68
N ALA A 119 -6.56 -3.74 6.24
CA ALA A 119 -7.54 -2.95 5.51
C ALA A 119 -7.10 -1.49 5.48
N MET A 120 -6.72 -0.98 4.32
CA MET A 120 -6.29 0.41 4.13
C MET A 120 -7.14 1.09 3.06
N ALA A 121 -7.39 2.38 3.21
CA ALA A 121 -8.23 3.13 2.27
C ALA A 121 -7.50 4.32 1.65
N TYR A 122 -7.84 4.62 0.40
CA TYR A 122 -7.48 5.83 -0.33
C TYR A 122 -8.72 6.46 -0.98
N THR A 123 -8.76 7.69 -1.36
CA THR A 123 -8.04 8.81 -0.79
C THR A 123 -9.00 9.50 0.15
N VAL A 124 -8.66 9.57 1.41
CA VAL A 124 -9.54 10.06 2.47
C VAL A 124 -9.08 11.46 2.88
N ASN A 125 -9.82 12.48 2.45
CA ASN A 125 -9.48 13.89 2.69
C ASN A 125 -10.43 14.58 3.67
N ASP A 126 -11.55 13.95 4.03
CA ASP A 126 -12.51 14.44 5.00
C ASP A 126 -12.29 13.76 6.36
N PRO A 127 -12.10 14.54 7.46
CA PRO A 127 -11.97 13.99 8.80
C PRO A 127 -13.19 13.20 9.29
N THR A 128 -14.39 13.49 8.78
CA THR A 128 -15.60 12.74 9.11
C THR A 128 -15.57 11.35 8.50
N ASP A 129 -15.21 11.24 7.22
CA ASP A 129 -15.02 9.95 6.56
C ASP A 129 -13.91 9.14 7.24
N ALA A 130 -12.80 9.79 7.58
CA ALA A 130 -11.70 9.14 8.29
C ALA A 130 -12.14 8.54 9.63
N ARG A 131 -12.91 9.29 10.44
CA ARG A 131 -13.44 8.78 11.72
C ARG A 131 -14.39 7.60 11.53
N ALA A 132 -15.26 7.66 10.52
CA ALA A 132 -16.19 6.58 10.22
C ALA A 132 -15.45 5.29 9.81
N LEU A 133 -14.44 5.42 8.95
CA LEU A 133 -13.61 4.30 8.50
C LEU A 133 -12.80 3.68 9.64
N LEU A 134 -12.19 4.50 10.49
CA LEU A 134 -11.47 4.00 11.67
C LEU A 134 -12.42 3.33 12.67
N ALA A 135 -13.66 3.81 12.79
CA ALA A 135 -14.67 3.20 13.68
C ALA A 135 -15.09 1.79 13.25
N ILE A 136 -15.05 1.48 11.94
CA ILE A 136 -15.30 0.12 11.43
C ILE A 136 -14.04 -0.76 11.40
N GLY A 137 -12.91 -0.24 11.90
CA GLY A 137 -11.70 -1.03 12.12
C GLY A 137 -10.64 -0.95 11.03
N LEU A 138 -10.65 0.07 10.15
CA LEU A 138 -9.57 0.25 9.20
C LEU A 138 -8.22 0.43 9.88
N ASP A 139 -7.18 -0.15 9.31
CA ASP A 139 -5.81 -0.13 9.84
C ASP A 139 -5.01 1.10 9.37
N GLY A 140 -5.39 1.69 8.23
CA GLY A 140 -4.68 2.84 7.69
C GLY A 140 -5.45 3.62 6.63
N LEU A 141 -5.06 4.88 6.47
CA LEU A 141 -5.65 5.81 5.52
C LEU A 141 -4.56 6.49 4.68
N CYS A 142 -4.79 6.60 3.38
CA CYS A 142 -4.01 7.43 2.48
C CYS A 142 -4.77 8.76 2.25
N THR A 143 -4.08 9.88 2.44
CA THR A 143 -4.65 11.21 2.27
C THR A 143 -3.73 12.14 1.50
N ASP A 144 -4.30 13.04 0.72
CA ASP A 144 -3.59 14.17 0.10
C ASP A 144 -3.62 15.41 1.00
N ALA A 145 -4.53 15.43 1.99
CA ALA A 145 -4.79 16.57 2.87
C ALA A 145 -3.95 16.48 4.16
N VAL A 146 -2.63 16.44 3.99
CA VAL A 146 -1.67 16.26 5.10
C VAL A 146 -1.74 17.36 6.18
N ASP A 147 -2.29 18.53 5.84
CA ASP A 147 -2.55 19.63 6.76
C ASP A 147 -3.74 19.39 7.70
N ARG A 148 -4.64 18.46 7.35
CA ARG A 148 -5.85 18.13 8.12
C ARG A 148 -5.70 16.95 9.06
N PHE A 149 -4.63 16.17 8.88
CA PHE A 149 -4.37 14.96 9.65
C PHE A 149 -3.03 15.12 10.37
N ALA A 150 -3.05 15.31 11.67
CA ALA A 150 -1.84 15.18 12.46
C ALA A 150 -1.38 13.72 12.44
N PRO A 151 -0.08 13.44 12.30
CA PRO A 151 0.42 12.09 12.46
C PRO A 151 0.16 11.65 13.91
N SER A 152 -0.92 10.93 14.13
CA SER A 152 -1.10 10.20 15.37
C SER A 152 -0.24 8.96 15.28
N VAL A 153 0.92 8.99 15.89
CA VAL A 153 1.68 7.77 16.19
C VAL A 153 0.88 7.01 17.23
N THR A 154 -0.11 6.26 16.77
CA THR A 154 -0.61 5.15 17.58
C THR A 154 0.47 4.10 17.48
N SER A 155 1.27 3.97 18.55
CA SER A 155 2.15 2.83 18.76
C SER A 155 1.32 1.57 18.52
N LEU A 156 1.61 0.87 17.44
CA LEU A 156 1.22 -0.52 17.29
C LEU A 156 2.01 -1.28 18.33
N GLY A 157 1.36 -1.52 19.49
CA GLY A 157 1.86 -2.42 20.51
C GLY A 157 1.73 -3.88 20.07
#